data_8c8a728b5005c8043c74932880bf8bf2
#
_entry.id   8c8a728b5005c8043c74932880bf8bf2
#
_cell.length_a   1.000
_cell.length_b   1.000
_cell.length_c   1.000
_cell.angle_alpha   90.00
_cell.angle_beta   90.00
_cell.angle_gamma   90.00
#
_symmetry.space_group_name_H-M   'P 1'
#
loop_
_entity.id
_entity.type
_entity.pdbx_description
1 polymer ?
#
loop_
_entity_poly.entity_id
_entity_poly.type
_entity_poly.pdbx_seq_one_letter_code
_entity_poly.pdbx_strand_id
1 'polypeptide(L)'
;MSDTSRQTTVDAALSDDGSGLVLTRELARVPGEPHAGADGRHQDEPSPFHDGDLVGTVGAVCTVKGLRPDAGAAGVSAIHKGAVDGPVEVSRTGIVTDRHGDRAHHGGSDKALYVMSAAEQRHWSEVLGGIEPGRLGENLLIEGDIDDVEIGAILSIGDPSNAGLRVRVTGVRNPCATFARGVGRADWVEVFSARNRVGVYLAVLDEGTVQAGDEVRVVSSPGHRVTCRRWFAHHDPRDAQGLLNSEIFGNCVIADFTKKYVRAAAHEQVG
;
A
#
# COMPACT_ATOMS: atom_id res chain seq x y z
N MET A 1 9.05 -48.42 16.39
CA MET A 1 7.94 -47.60 15.83
C MET A 1 8.44 -46.17 15.72
N SER A 2 8.96 -45.83 14.58
CA SER A 2 9.63 -44.57 14.27
C SER A 2 8.61 -43.64 13.61
N ASP A 3 8.30 -42.57 14.31
CA ASP A 3 7.49 -41.48 13.79
C ASP A 3 8.43 -40.45 13.12
N THR A 4 8.34 -40.37 11.82
CA THR A 4 9.14 -39.47 11.01
C THR A 4 8.27 -38.26 10.64
N SER A 5 8.30 -37.24 11.49
CA SER A 5 7.73 -35.93 11.16
C SER A 5 8.55 -35.30 10.02
N ARG A 6 7.97 -35.27 8.82
CA ARG A 6 8.51 -34.51 7.67
C ARG A 6 8.35 -33.01 7.93
N GLN A 7 9.46 -32.38 8.26
CA GLN A 7 9.60 -30.95 8.29
C GLN A 7 9.74 -30.48 6.83
N THR A 8 8.67 -29.92 6.26
CA THR A 8 8.70 -29.33 4.93
C THR A 8 9.31 -27.93 5.08
N THR A 9 10.57 -27.81 4.76
CA THR A 9 11.26 -26.52 4.65
C THR A 9 10.75 -25.85 3.36
N VAL A 10 10.01 -24.77 3.49
CA VAL A 10 9.61 -23.93 2.34
C VAL A 10 10.74 -22.95 2.09
N ASP A 11 11.53 -23.18 1.06
CA ASP A 11 12.50 -22.21 0.54
C ASP A 11 11.72 -21.05 -0.10
N ALA A 12 11.58 -19.96 0.62
CA ALA A 12 11.10 -18.71 0.08
C ALA A 12 12.22 -18.05 -0.73
N ALA A 13 12.19 -18.18 -2.04
CA ALA A 13 13.08 -17.46 -2.94
C ALA A 13 12.74 -15.96 -2.87
N LEU A 14 13.53 -15.21 -2.14
CA LEU A 14 13.52 -13.75 -2.17
C LEU A 14 14.15 -13.30 -3.49
N SER A 15 13.41 -12.61 -4.34
CA SER A 15 13.99 -11.96 -5.49
C SER A 15 14.87 -10.78 -5.02
N ASP A 16 16.10 -10.74 -5.47
CA ASP A 16 17.12 -9.74 -5.08
C ASP A 16 16.89 -8.36 -5.70
N ASP A 17 15.83 -8.21 -6.51
CA ASP A 17 15.49 -6.99 -7.26
C ASP A 17 14.57 -6.01 -6.49
N GLY A 18 14.30 -6.26 -5.19
CA GLY A 18 13.43 -5.40 -4.38
C GLY A 18 11.94 -5.44 -4.77
N SER A 19 11.55 -6.24 -5.76
CA SER A 19 10.17 -6.58 -6.02
C SER A 19 9.71 -7.53 -4.91
N GLY A 20 8.78 -7.11 -4.07
CA GLY A 20 8.26 -7.91 -2.97
C GLY A 20 7.80 -9.30 -3.42
N LEU A 21 7.73 -10.19 -2.45
CA LEU A 21 7.29 -11.57 -2.62
C LEU A 21 6.05 -11.62 -3.52
N VAL A 22 6.14 -12.34 -4.63
CA VAL A 22 4.95 -12.76 -5.37
C VAL A 22 4.28 -13.81 -4.49
N LEU A 23 3.22 -13.41 -3.79
CA LEU A 23 2.40 -14.34 -3.02
C LEU A 23 1.78 -15.33 -4.01
N THR A 24 2.34 -16.53 -4.11
CA THR A 24 1.65 -17.62 -4.77
C THR A 24 0.42 -17.99 -3.93
N ARG A 25 -0.63 -18.41 -4.58
CA ARG A 25 -1.95 -18.78 -4.01
C ARG A 25 -1.88 -19.70 -2.77
N GLU A 26 -0.76 -20.39 -2.56
CA GLU A 26 -0.54 -21.31 -1.44
C GLU A 26 -0.12 -20.63 -0.13
N LEU A 27 0.55 -19.46 -0.18
CA LEU A 27 1.04 -18.76 1.01
C LEU A 27 -0.04 -17.91 1.71
N ALA A 28 -1.20 -17.73 1.08
CA ALA A 28 -2.33 -16.96 1.65
C ALA A 28 -3.24 -17.80 2.56
N ARG A 29 -2.91 -19.05 2.86
CA ARG A 29 -3.76 -19.90 3.71
C ARG A 29 -3.33 -19.84 5.16
N VAL A 30 -4.05 -19.03 5.96
CA VAL A 30 -4.03 -19.12 7.43
C VAL A 30 -5.03 -20.21 7.82
N PRO A 31 -4.62 -21.29 8.52
CA PRO A 31 -5.55 -22.30 9.01
C PRO A 31 -6.45 -21.69 10.09
N GLY A 32 -7.76 -21.63 9.83
CA GLY A 32 -8.76 -21.34 10.86
C GLY A 32 -9.69 -20.13 10.63
N GLU A 33 -9.48 -19.28 9.64
CA GLU A 33 -10.49 -18.28 9.29
C GLU A 33 -11.47 -18.81 8.20
N PRO A 34 -12.79 -18.57 8.34
CA PRO A 34 -13.74 -18.97 7.32
C PRO A 34 -13.49 -18.13 6.06
N HIS A 35 -13.01 -18.79 5.00
CA HIS A 35 -12.91 -18.18 3.69
C HIS A 35 -14.30 -17.75 3.22
N ALA A 36 -14.49 -16.48 2.92
CA ALA A 36 -15.59 -16.04 2.08
C ALA A 36 -15.44 -16.80 0.76
N GLY A 37 -16.45 -17.66 0.47
CA GLY A 37 -16.37 -18.66 -0.58
C GLY A 37 -16.06 -18.07 -1.94
N ALA A 38 -15.41 -18.89 -2.76
CA ALA A 38 -15.17 -18.66 -4.18
C ALA A 38 -16.49 -18.77 -4.99
N ASP A 39 -17.54 -18.11 -4.56
CA ASP A 39 -18.75 -17.93 -5.32
C ASP A 39 -18.75 -16.52 -5.91
N GLY A 40 -19.08 -16.39 -7.17
CA GLY A 40 -18.98 -15.18 -7.99
C GLY A 40 -19.68 -13.91 -7.49
N ARG A 41 -19.90 -13.74 -6.20
CA ARG A 41 -20.59 -12.61 -5.56
C ARG A 41 -19.75 -11.36 -5.38
N HIS A 42 -18.42 -11.41 -5.59
CA HIS A 42 -17.54 -10.25 -5.36
C HIS A 42 -17.66 -9.13 -6.41
N GLN A 43 -18.28 -9.38 -7.57
CA GLN A 43 -18.44 -8.37 -8.62
C GLN A 43 -19.59 -7.38 -8.35
N ASP A 44 -20.51 -7.71 -7.44
CA ASP A 44 -21.70 -6.91 -7.16
C ASP A 44 -21.57 -6.04 -5.90
N GLU A 45 -20.45 -6.16 -5.16
CA GLU A 45 -20.22 -5.25 -4.04
C GLU A 45 -19.91 -3.84 -4.58
N PRO A 46 -20.69 -2.81 -4.18
CA PRO A 46 -20.38 -1.45 -4.61
C PRO A 46 -19.02 -1.03 -4.08
N SER A 47 -18.32 -0.14 -4.81
CA SER A 47 -17.19 0.58 -4.25
C SER A 47 -17.65 1.26 -2.95
N PRO A 48 -16.89 1.16 -1.86
CA PRO A 48 -17.26 1.81 -0.61
C PRO A 48 -17.23 3.34 -0.71
N PHE A 49 -16.54 3.91 -1.72
CA PHE A 49 -16.39 5.34 -1.91
C PHE A 49 -16.79 5.80 -3.31
N HIS A 50 -17.51 6.92 -3.36
CA HIS A 50 -17.94 7.62 -4.58
C HIS A 50 -17.35 9.02 -4.61
N ASP A 51 -17.50 9.71 -5.75
CA ASP A 51 -17.08 11.10 -5.92
C ASP A 51 -17.70 11.99 -4.84
N GLY A 52 -16.86 12.76 -4.16
CA GLY A 52 -17.22 13.63 -3.04
C GLY A 52 -17.17 12.99 -1.65
N ASP A 53 -17.10 11.67 -1.55
CA ASP A 53 -17.07 10.99 -0.26
C ASP A 53 -15.84 11.33 0.56
N LEU A 54 -16.01 11.45 1.87
CA LEU A 54 -14.95 11.57 2.84
C LEU A 54 -14.34 10.19 3.10
N VAL A 55 -13.07 10.02 2.77
CA VAL A 55 -12.28 8.80 3.08
C VAL A 55 -11.83 8.81 4.54
N GLY A 56 -11.48 9.99 5.05
CA GLY A 56 -11.00 10.19 6.41
C GLY A 56 -10.27 11.52 6.57
N THR A 57 -9.48 11.64 7.64
CA THR A 57 -8.64 12.80 7.92
C THR A 57 -7.20 12.40 8.16
N VAL A 58 -6.26 13.28 7.84
CA VAL A 58 -4.84 13.08 8.14
C VAL A 58 -4.63 13.10 9.66
N GLY A 59 -4.28 11.97 10.25
CA GLY A 59 -3.97 11.86 11.67
C GLY A 59 -2.53 12.27 12.01
N ALA A 60 -1.59 11.96 11.09
CA ALA A 60 -0.19 12.35 11.22
C ALA A 60 0.50 12.46 9.87
N VAL A 61 1.44 13.38 9.76
CA VAL A 61 2.42 13.49 8.67
C VAL A 61 3.78 13.05 9.20
N CYS A 62 4.44 12.13 8.48
CA CYS A 62 5.70 11.54 8.93
C CYS A 62 6.81 11.72 7.89
N THR A 63 7.97 12.17 8.35
CA THR A 63 9.17 12.39 7.53
C THR A 63 10.34 11.57 8.04
N VAL A 64 11.34 11.34 7.20
CA VAL A 64 12.55 10.57 7.54
C VAL A 64 13.32 11.27 8.67
N LYS A 65 13.49 10.59 9.80
CA LYS A 65 14.31 11.05 10.93
C LYS A 65 15.81 10.92 10.68
N GLY A 66 16.20 10.06 9.75
CA GLY A 66 17.59 9.82 9.37
C GLY A 66 17.75 8.49 8.61
N LEU A 67 18.75 8.43 7.76
CA LEU A 67 19.13 7.19 7.09
C LEU A 67 19.79 6.25 8.09
N ARG A 68 19.44 4.97 8.05
CA ARG A 68 20.05 3.91 8.86
C ARG A 68 20.75 2.90 7.95
N PRO A 69 21.89 2.34 8.39
CA PRO A 69 22.49 1.21 7.68
C PRO A 69 21.50 0.06 7.52
N ASP A 70 21.44 -0.52 6.33
CA ASP A 70 20.64 -1.71 6.03
C ASP A 70 21.46 -2.72 5.23
N ALA A 71 21.25 -4.00 5.46
CA ALA A 71 21.95 -5.08 4.79
C ALA A 71 21.48 -5.34 3.34
N GLY A 72 20.46 -4.63 2.86
CA GLY A 72 19.99 -4.71 1.48
C GLY A 72 20.96 -4.02 0.50
N ALA A 73 20.71 -4.21 -0.81
CA ALA A 73 21.57 -3.72 -1.89
C ALA A 73 21.84 -2.20 -1.84
N ALA A 74 20.91 -1.40 -1.33
CA ALA A 74 21.07 0.06 -1.18
C ALA A 74 22.01 0.46 -0.03
N GLY A 75 22.37 -0.45 0.87
CA GLY A 75 23.22 -0.20 2.03
C GLY A 75 22.62 0.71 3.11
N VAL A 76 21.50 1.39 2.81
CA VAL A 76 20.81 2.31 3.71
C VAL A 76 19.31 2.19 3.55
N SER A 77 18.57 2.51 4.64
CA SER A 77 17.12 2.54 4.66
C SER A 77 16.61 3.88 5.21
N ALA A 78 15.60 4.44 4.56
CA ALA A 78 14.84 5.62 4.98
C ALA A 78 13.46 5.25 5.57
N ILE A 79 13.24 3.98 5.91
CA ILE A 79 11.94 3.48 6.39
C ILE A 79 11.58 4.08 7.75
N HIS A 80 12.56 4.48 8.54
CA HIS A 80 12.32 5.04 9.87
C HIS A 80 11.99 6.53 9.77
N LYS A 81 10.70 6.80 9.81
CA LYS A 81 10.14 8.14 9.82
C LYS A 81 9.62 8.49 11.22
N GLY A 82 9.15 9.70 11.39
CA GLY A 82 8.49 10.14 12.61
C GLY A 82 7.60 11.34 12.33
N ALA A 83 6.58 11.49 13.15
CA ALA A 83 5.62 12.57 13.02
C ALA A 83 6.29 13.95 13.10
N VAL A 84 5.73 14.88 12.35
CA VAL A 84 6.09 16.30 12.34
C VAL A 84 4.82 17.13 12.50
N ASP A 85 4.98 18.31 13.12
CA ASP A 85 3.90 19.25 13.35
C ASP A 85 3.81 20.29 12.23
N GLY A 86 2.60 20.78 12.00
CA GLY A 86 2.32 21.84 11.03
C GLY A 86 2.34 21.40 9.58
N PRO A 87 2.18 22.34 8.64
CA PRO A 87 2.09 22.07 7.22
C PRO A 87 3.44 21.63 6.65
N VAL A 88 3.42 20.62 5.80
CA VAL A 88 4.59 20.04 5.13
C VAL A 88 4.41 20.14 3.62
N GLU A 89 5.41 20.68 2.92
CA GLU A 89 5.41 20.78 1.46
C GLU A 89 5.58 19.41 0.80
N VAL A 90 4.74 19.16 -0.22
CA VAL A 90 4.74 17.93 -1.01
C VAL A 90 4.89 18.27 -2.48
N SER A 91 5.93 17.72 -3.09
CA SER A 91 6.21 17.80 -4.52
C SER A 91 5.74 16.53 -5.25
N ARG A 92 5.88 16.51 -6.58
CA ARG A 92 5.58 15.32 -7.40
C ARG A 92 6.37 14.07 -7.01
N THR A 93 7.45 14.21 -6.28
CA THR A 93 8.30 13.11 -5.84
C THR A 93 8.14 12.77 -4.35
N GLY A 94 7.18 13.41 -3.67
CA GLY A 94 6.89 13.20 -2.25
C GLY A 94 7.20 14.41 -1.39
N ILE A 95 7.28 14.20 -0.08
CA ILE A 95 7.55 15.27 0.89
C ILE A 95 8.93 15.87 0.60
N VAL A 96 8.97 17.22 0.45
CA VAL A 96 10.18 17.94 0.02
C VAL A 96 11.35 17.74 0.99
N THR A 97 11.07 17.65 2.28
CA THR A 97 12.10 17.43 3.32
C THR A 97 12.45 15.95 3.50
N ASP A 98 11.73 15.03 2.85
CA ASP A 98 11.95 13.60 2.99
C ASP A 98 13.18 13.15 2.17
N ARG A 99 13.94 12.20 2.70
CA ARG A 99 15.08 11.60 2.01
C ARG A 99 14.77 10.16 1.66
N HIS A 100 14.91 9.83 0.38
CA HIS A 100 14.74 8.44 -0.07
C HIS A 100 16.09 7.71 0.03
N GLY A 101 16.12 6.61 0.79
CA GLY A 101 17.31 5.77 0.92
C GLY A 101 17.63 5.00 -0.37
N ASP A 102 16.60 4.50 -1.04
CA ASP A 102 16.70 3.77 -2.31
C ASP A 102 15.76 4.39 -3.35
N ARG A 103 16.33 5.20 -4.23
CA ARG A 103 15.59 5.86 -5.32
C ARG A 103 15.20 4.91 -6.45
N ALA A 104 15.86 3.76 -6.58
CA ALA A 104 15.62 2.83 -7.67
C ALA A 104 14.39 1.93 -7.44
N HIS A 105 14.13 1.54 -6.17
CA HIS A 105 13.08 0.58 -5.82
C HIS A 105 11.97 1.13 -4.91
N HIS A 106 12.27 2.17 -4.12
CA HIS A 106 11.36 2.75 -3.11
C HIS A 106 11.09 4.24 -3.34
N GLY A 107 11.10 4.71 -4.59
CA GLY A 107 10.84 6.09 -4.98
C GLY A 107 10.23 6.20 -6.37
N GLY A 108 10.16 7.43 -6.85
CA GLY A 108 9.55 7.77 -8.15
C GLY A 108 8.15 8.37 -7.98
N SER A 109 7.68 9.02 -9.05
CA SER A 109 6.40 9.76 -9.05
C SER A 109 5.20 8.90 -8.65
N ASP A 110 5.22 7.60 -8.97
CA ASP A 110 4.11 6.69 -8.66
C ASP A 110 4.10 6.16 -7.22
N LYS A 111 5.18 6.39 -6.46
CA LYS A 111 5.30 6.03 -5.04
C LYS A 111 5.73 7.25 -4.21
N ALA A 112 5.20 8.42 -4.57
CA ALA A 112 5.57 9.68 -3.93
C ALA A 112 5.23 9.72 -2.44
N LEU A 113 4.08 9.14 -2.07
CA LEU A 113 3.65 9.01 -0.67
C LEU A 113 3.23 7.56 -0.39
N TYR A 114 3.67 7.02 0.76
CA TYR A 114 3.11 5.82 1.35
C TYR A 114 2.15 6.22 2.46
N VAL A 115 0.93 5.71 2.38
CA VAL A 115 -0.19 6.07 3.25
C VAL A 115 -0.76 4.82 3.89
N MET A 116 -1.05 4.88 5.19
CA MET A 116 -1.62 3.80 5.97
C MET A 116 -2.81 4.29 6.79
N SER A 117 -3.77 3.39 7.08
CA SER A 117 -4.81 3.67 8.08
C SER A 117 -4.19 3.81 9.47
N ALA A 118 -4.61 4.83 10.21
CA ALA A 118 -4.18 5.04 11.58
C ALA A 118 -4.63 3.90 12.51
N ALA A 119 -5.76 3.26 12.19
CA ALA A 119 -6.21 2.06 12.92
C ALA A 119 -5.22 0.90 12.77
N GLU A 120 -4.63 0.71 11.59
CA GLU A 120 -3.62 -0.32 11.37
C GLU A 120 -2.30 0.01 12.07
N GLN A 121 -1.89 1.28 12.08
CA GLN A 121 -0.72 1.70 12.85
C GLN A 121 -0.90 1.42 14.35
N ARG A 122 -2.08 1.72 14.91
CA ARG A 122 -2.41 1.40 16.31
C ARG A 122 -2.37 -0.11 16.57
N HIS A 123 -2.97 -0.92 15.69
CA HIS A 123 -2.91 -2.38 15.79
C HIS A 123 -1.45 -2.87 15.84
N TRP A 124 -0.60 -2.42 14.91
CA TRP A 124 0.79 -2.81 14.89
C TRP A 124 1.60 -2.25 16.07
N SER A 125 1.20 -1.10 16.60
CA SER A 125 1.80 -0.56 17.83
C SER A 125 1.56 -1.49 19.01
N GLU A 126 0.35 -2.04 19.16
CA GLU A 126 0.05 -3.04 20.20
C GLU A 126 0.86 -4.33 20.00
N VAL A 127 0.93 -4.86 18.78
CA VAL A 127 1.67 -6.10 18.44
C VAL A 127 3.18 -5.95 18.65
N LEU A 128 3.74 -4.77 18.39
CA LEU A 128 5.19 -4.50 18.45
C LEU A 128 5.63 -3.87 19.78
N GLY A 129 4.74 -3.75 20.76
CA GLY A 129 5.09 -3.25 22.10
C GLY A 129 5.26 -1.74 22.17
N GLY A 130 4.54 -1.00 21.36
CA GLY A 130 4.55 0.46 21.28
C GLY A 130 5.50 0.98 20.20
N ILE A 131 4.93 1.42 19.07
CA ILE A 131 5.67 2.10 18.00
C ILE A 131 5.02 3.44 17.68
N GLU A 132 5.85 4.43 17.44
CA GLU A 132 5.41 5.77 17.05
C GLU A 132 4.98 5.83 15.58
N PRO A 133 4.12 6.81 15.19
CA PRO A 133 3.85 7.13 13.80
C PRO A 133 5.12 7.27 12.96
N GLY A 134 5.10 6.75 11.73
CA GLY A 134 6.26 6.74 10.82
C GLY A 134 7.18 5.54 10.98
N ARG A 135 6.99 4.72 12.01
CA ARG A 135 7.87 3.57 12.27
C ARG A 135 7.75 2.46 11.23
N LEU A 136 6.62 2.37 10.55
CA LEU A 136 6.36 1.41 9.47
C LEU A 136 6.67 1.98 8.08
N GLY A 137 7.25 3.21 8.04
CA GLY A 137 7.71 3.85 6.82
C GLY A 137 6.65 4.71 6.13
N GLU A 138 5.47 4.85 6.71
CA GLU A 138 4.39 5.66 6.19
C GLU A 138 4.72 7.17 6.23
N ASN A 139 4.26 7.89 5.20
CA ASN A 139 4.29 9.35 5.14
C ASN A 139 3.05 9.97 5.76
N LEU A 140 1.89 9.33 5.56
CA LEU A 140 0.62 9.80 6.10
C LEU A 140 -0.09 8.66 6.84
N LEU A 141 -0.64 8.98 7.99
CA LEU A 141 -1.65 8.16 8.66
C LEU A 141 -3.02 8.78 8.44
N ILE A 142 -3.98 7.99 8.00
CA ILE A 142 -5.34 8.45 7.75
C ILE A 142 -6.28 7.82 8.79
N GLU A 143 -7.02 8.64 9.48
CA GLU A 143 -8.16 8.22 10.30
C GLU A 143 -9.33 7.91 9.36
N GLY A 144 -9.32 6.73 8.78
CA GLY A 144 -10.25 6.24 7.77
C GLY A 144 -9.75 4.99 7.06
N ASP A 145 -10.55 4.49 6.11
CA ASP A 145 -10.32 3.23 5.41
C ASP A 145 -9.65 3.42 4.04
N ILE A 146 -8.44 3.94 4.04
CA ILE A 146 -7.69 4.23 2.80
C ILE A 146 -7.41 2.98 1.95
N ASP A 147 -7.35 1.79 2.53
CA ASP A 147 -7.17 0.53 1.81
C ASP A 147 -8.39 0.15 0.95
N ASP A 148 -9.57 0.71 1.25
CA ASP A 148 -10.81 0.45 0.55
C ASP A 148 -11.10 1.43 -0.61
N VAL A 149 -10.14 2.30 -0.93
CA VAL A 149 -10.20 3.16 -2.12
C VAL A 149 -9.80 2.38 -3.37
N GLU A 150 -10.44 2.66 -4.50
CA GLU A 150 -10.14 2.03 -5.78
C GLU A 150 -8.74 2.39 -6.30
N ILE A 151 -8.06 1.44 -6.92
CA ILE A 151 -6.80 1.70 -7.63
C ILE A 151 -7.08 2.67 -8.80
N GLY A 152 -6.33 3.75 -8.90
CA GLY A 152 -6.53 4.78 -9.91
C GLY A 152 -7.45 5.93 -9.46
N ALA A 153 -8.12 5.83 -8.32
CA ALA A 153 -8.93 6.92 -7.79
C ALA A 153 -8.09 8.18 -7.57
N ILE A 154 -8.70 9.32 -7.80
CA ILE A 154 -8.12 10.64 -7.54
C ILE A 154 -8.70 11.15 -6.23
N LEU A 155 -7.82 11.57 -5.32
CA LEU A 155 -8.18 12.12 -4.02
C LEU A 155 -7.67 13.57 -3.89
N SER A 156 -8.38 14.37 -3.12
CA SER A 156 -7.87 15.62 -2.55
C SER A 156 -7.47 15.40 -1.08
N ILE A 157 -6.41 16.05 -0.65
CA ILE A 157 -5.98 16.10 0.75
C ILE A 157 -5.85 17.56 1.15
N GLY A 158 -6.61 17.99 2.16
CA GLY A 158 -6.74 19.39 2.53
C GLY A 158 -7.66 20.14 1.57
N ASP A 159 -7.65 21.47 1.67
CA ASP A 159 -8.47 22.35 0.82
C ASP A 159 -7.77 22.62 -0.52
N PRO A 160 -8.31 22.11 -1.65
CA PRO A 160 -7.73 22.33 -2.98
C PRO A 160 -7.66 23.81 -3.39
N SER A 161 -8.53 24.66 -2.80
CA SER A 161 -8.51 26.10 -3.06
C SER A 161 -7.43 26.85 -2.27
N ASN A 162 -6.82 26.17 -1.29
CA ASN A 162 -5.81 26.73 -0.40
C ASN A 162 -4.57 25.83 -0.28
N ALA A 163 -3.94 25.55 -1.42
CA ALA A 163 -2.72 24.74 -1.52
C ALA A 163 -2.84 23.28 -1.04
N GLY A 164 -4.04 22.71 -1.02
CA GLY A 164 -4.24 21.26 -0.80
C GLY A 164 -3.72 20.43 -1.95
N LEU A 165 -3.44 19.15 -1.67
CA LEU A 165 -2.90 18.21 -2.63
C LEU A 165 -4.00 17.61 -3.50
N ARG A 166 -3.66 17.25 -4.75
CA ARG A 166 -4.41 16.28 -5.55
C ARG A 166 -3.51 15.10 -5.86
N VAL A 167 -3.98 13.90 -5.55
CA VAL A 167 -3.18 12.68 -5.62
C VAL A 167 -3.96 11.55 -6.31
N ARG A 168 -3.24 10.58 -6.87
CA ARG A 168 -3.84 9.37 -7.45
C ARG A 168 -3.37 8.14 -6.68
N VAL A 169 -4.29 7.25 -6.35
CA VAL A 169 -4.00 5.92 -5.79
C VAL A 169 -3.34 5.06 -6.87
N THR A 170 -2.09 4.68 -6.68
CA THR A 170 -1.29 3.97 -7.69
C THR A 170 -1.20 2.48 -7.46
N GLY A 171 -1.48 2.03 -6.25
CA GLY A 171 -1.49 0.62 -5.87
C GLY A 171 -1.16 0.41 -4.42
N VAL A 172 -0.95 -0.85 -4.07
CA VAL A 172 -0.71 -1.30 -2.71
C VAL A 172 0.78 -1.34 -2.39
N ARG A 173 1.11 -1.23 -1.11
CA ARG A 173 2.46 -1.52 -0.64
C ARG A 173 2.66 -3.02 -0.54
N ASN A 174 3.65 -3.55 -1.27
CA ASN A 174 4.12 -4.91 -1.08
C ASN A 174 5.18 -4.92 0.04
N PRO A 175 4.97 -5.63 1.17
CA PRO A 175 5.98 -5.75 2.22
C PRO A 175 7.21 -6.49 1.69
N CYS A 176 8.39 -6.11 2.17
CA CYS A 176 9.67 -6.61 1.65
C CYS A 176 10.66 -6.92 2.77
N ALA A 177 11.79 -7.55 2.43
CA ALA A 177 12.84 -7.91 3.38
C ALA A 177 13.43 -6.69 4.11
N THR A 178 13.61 -5.55 3.44
CA THR A 178 14.04 -4.29 4.08
C THR A 178 13.06 -3.85 5.15
N PHE A 179 11.75 -4.02 4.90
CA PHE A 179 10.73 -3.71 5.90
C PHE A 179 10.81 -4.66 7.10
N ALA A 180 10.97 -5.97 6.87
CA ALA A 180 11.13 -6.96 7.94
C ALA A 180 12.36 -6.65 8.81
N ARG A 181 13.50 -6.33 8.19
CA ARG A 181 14.71 -5.91 8.90
C ARG A 181 14.51 -4.61 9.68
N GLY A 182 13.82 -3.64 9.09
CA GLY A 182 13.49 -2.36 9.73
C GLY A 182 12.64 -2.53 10.99
N VAL A 183 11.71 -3.49 10.99
CA VAL A 183 10.87 -3.83 12.15
C VAL A 183 11.60 -4.75 13.14
N GLY A 184 12.56 -5.55 12.67
CA GLY A 184 13.31 -6.51 13.49
C GLY A 184 12.59 -7.85 13.68
N ARG A 185 11.69 -8.23 12.76
CA ARG A 185 10.96 -9.51 12.79
C ARG A 185 11.13 -10.25 11.48
N ALA A 186 11.63 -11.50 11.53
CA ALA A 186 11.85 -12.33 10.35
C ALA A 186 10.55 -12.73 9.62
N ASP A 187 9.48 -12.99 10.39
CA ASP A 187 8.13 -13.35 9.91
C ASP A 187 7.28 -12.14 9.50
N TRP A 188 7.85 -10.93 9.50
CA TRP A 188 7.09 -9.69 9.35
C TRP A 188 6.35 -9.59 8.02
N VAL A 189 6.98 -10.03 6.92
CA VAL A 189 6.34 -9.98 5.60
C VAL A 189 5.05 -10.81 5.60
N GLU A 190 5.09 -12.01 6.16
CA GLU A 190 3.94 -12.91 6.24
C GLU A 190 2.84 -12.34 7.15
N VAL A 191 3.19 -12.00 8.39
CA VAL A 191 2.26 -11.50 9.39
C VAL A 191 1.60 -10.19 8.95
N PHE A 192 2.37 -9.28 8.36
CA PHE A 192 1.85 -8.01 7.86
C PHE A 192 0.93 -8.21 6.64
N SER A 193 1.29 -9.14 5.74
CA SER A 193 0.47 -9.46 4.57
C SER A 193 -0.85 -10.13 4.95
N ALA A 194 -0.83 -11.03 5.92
CA ALA A 194 -2.03 -11.74 6.38
C ALA A 194 -3.11 -10.78 6.92
N ARG A 195 -2.72 -9.60 7.39
CA ARG A 195 -3.65 -8.56 7.86
C ARG A 195 -4.46 -7.95 6.71
N ASN A 196 -3.99 -8.05 5.47
CA ASN A 196 -4.65 -7.54 4.27
C ASN A 196 -5.03 -6.04 4.31
N ARG A 197 -4.29 -5.24 5.09
CA ARG A 197 -4.39 -3.78 5.20
C ARG A 197 -2.98 -3.20 5.20
N VAL A 198 -2.37 -3.23 4.03
CA VAL A 198 -0.95 -2.94 3.86
C VAL A 198 -0.65 -1.48 3.54
N GLY A 199 -1.71 -0.68 3.38
CA GLY A 199 -1.62 0.71 2.94
C GLY A 199 -1.38 0.84 1.44
N VAL A 200 -1.41 2.08 0.98
CA VAL A 200 -1.42 2.43 -0.44
C VAL A 200 -0.28 3.39 -0.79
N TYR A 201 0.14 3.33 -2.05
CA TYR A 201 0.99 4.36 -2.63
C TYR A 201 0.16 5.39 -3.38
N LEU A 202 0.59 6.67 -3.29
CA LEU A 202 -0.01 7.78 -4.01
C LEU A 202 1.03 8.45 -4.90
N ALA A 203 0.60 8.79 -6.13
CA ALA A 203 1.26 9.76 -7.01
C ALA A 203 0.68 11.16 -6.75
N VAL A 204 1.53 12.17 -6.71
CA VAL A 204 1.12 13.56 -6.57
C VAL A 204 0.81 14.14 -7.96
N LEU A 205 -0.44 14.56 -8.16
CA LEU A 205 -0.90 15.18 -9.40
C LEU A 205 -0.76 16.70 -9.34
N ASP A 206 -1.14 17.31 -8.22
CA ASP A 206 -0.94 18.72 -7.95
C ASP A 206 -0.22 18.86 -6.62
N GLU A 207 0.90 19.58 -6.64
CA GLU A 207 1.75 19.86 -5.47
C GLU A 207 1.06 20.80 -4.50
N GLY A 208 1.45 20.75 -3.23
CA GLY A 208 0.87 21.60 -2.21
C GLY A 208 1.41 21.29 -0.83
N THR A 209 0.59 21.49 0.18
CA THR A 209 0.91 21.21 1.59
C THR A 209 -0.04 20.20 2.19
N VAL A 210 0.42 19.49 3.20
CA VAL A 210 -0.40 18.57 4.00
C VAL A 210 -0.04 18.72 5.48
N GLN A 211 -1.06 18.63 6.34
CA GLN A 211 -0.92 18.65 7.80
C GLN A 211 -1.94 17.74 8.47
N ALA A 212 -1.72 17.44 9.74
CA ALA A 212 -2.72 16.73 10.55
C ALA A 212 -4.02 17.54 10.61
N GLY A 213 -5.16 16.86 10.49
CA GLY A 213 -6.51 17.43 10.43
C GLY A 213 -7.02 17.69 9.01
N ASP A 214 -6.20 17.62 7.98
CA ASP A 214 -6.64 17.77 6.60
C ASP A 214 -7.61 16.63 6.20
N GLU A 215 -8.73 16.99 5.55
CA GLU A 215 -9.67 16.01 5.03
C GLU A 215 -9.11 15.31 3.78
N VAL A 216 -9.42 14.02 3.65
CA VAL A 216 -9.13 13.22 2.46
C VAL A 216 -10.45 12.87 1.79
N ARG A 217 -10.69 13.38 0.58
CA ARG A 217 -11.93 13.16 -0.17
C ARG A 217 -11.68 12.56 -1.54
N VAL A 218 -12.63 11.75 -2.01
CA VAL A 218 -12.63 11.25 -3.38
C VAL A 218 -13.02 12.39 -4.34
N VAL A 219 -12.13 12.70 -5.26
CA VAL A 219 -12.40 13.63 -6.37
C VAL A 219 -13.01 12.88 -7.56
N SER A 220 -12.48 11.69 -7.84
CA SER A 220 -12.97 10.83 -8.92
C SER A 220 -12.66 9.37 -8.62
N SER A 221 -13.68 8.52 -8.68
CA SER A 221 -13.59 7.06 -8.60
C SER A 221 -13.67 6.46 -10.00
N PRO A 222 -12.76 5.52 -10.37
CA PRO A 222 -12.79 4.85 -11.68
C PRO A 222 -14.02 3.98 -11.94
N GLY A 223 -14.68 3.50 -10.88
CA GLY A 223 -15.91 2.70 -10.94
C GLY A 223 -15.71 1.23 -11.32
N HIS A 224 -14.48 0.71 -11.37
CA HIS A 224 -14.20 -0.72 -11.62
C HIS A 224 -14.32 -1.58 -10.36
N ARG A 225 -14.52 -0.99 -9.18
CA ARG A 225 -14.74 -1.64 -7.86
C ARG A 225 -13.58 -2.47 -7.34
N VAL A 226 -12.39 -2.35 -7.91
CA VAL A 226 -11.18 -3.03 -7.43
C VAL A 226 -10.46 -2.10 -6.45
N THR A 227 -10.75 -2.29 -5.17
CA THR A 227 -10.07 -1.56 -4.10
C THR A 227 -8.65 -2.08 -3.89
N CYS A 228 -7.80 -1.28 -3.25
CA CYS A 228 -6.44 -1.71 -2.93
C CYS A 228 -6.44 -2.97 -2.07
N ARG A 229 -7.29 -3.04 -1.03
CA ARG A 229 -7.42 -4.22 -0.17
C ARG A 229 -7.88 -5.45 -0.94
N ARG A 230 -8.89 -5.33 -1.80
CA ARG A 230 -9.40 -6.42 -2.63
C ARG A 230 -8.33 -6.94 -3.59
N TRP A 231 -7.61 -6.04 -4.25
CA TRP A 231 -6.52 -6.39 -5.14
C TRP A 231 -5.41 -7.14 -4.41
N PHE A 232 -4.97 -6.64 -3.25
CA PHE A 232 -3.92 -7.27 -2.46
C PHE A 232 -4.30 -8.68 -2.00
N ALA A 233 -5.56 -8.89 -1.59
CA ALA A 233 -6.04 -10.18 -1.10
C ALA A 233 -6.08 -11.29 -2.16
N HIS A 234 -6.42 -10.95 -3.40
CA HIS A 234 -6.87 -11.97 -4.35
C HIS A 234 -6.08 -12.01 -5.64
N HIS A 235 -5.58 -10.87 -6.14
CA HIS A 235 -5.03 -10.75 -7.51
C HIS A 235 -5.92 -11.48 -8.55
N ASP A 236 -7.25 -11.33 -8.40
CA ASP A 236 -8.22 -12.07 -9.20
C ASP A 236 -8.12 -11.68 -10.68
N PRO A 237 -8.11 -12.66 -11.62
CA PRO A 237 -8.06 -12.37 -13.05
C PRO A 237 -9.19 -11.48 -13.57
N ARG A 238 -10.39 -11.56 -12.97
CA ARG A 238 -11.52 -10.70 -13.36
C ARG A 238 -11.30 -9.26 -12.90
N ASP A 239 -10.74 -9.07 -11.70
CA ASP A 239 -10.34 -7.76 -11.21
C ASP A 239 -9.24 -7.16 -12.09
N ALA A 240 -8.27 -8.00 -12.48
CA ALA A 240 -7.22 -7.61 -13.41
C ALA A 240 -7.80 -7.13 -14.76
N GLN A 241 -8.76 -7.87 -15.31
CA GLN A 241 -9.42 -7.48 -16.56
C GLN A 241 -10.25 -6.19 -16.39
N GLY A 242 -10.93 -6.02 -15.25
CA GLY A 242 -11.65 -4.79 -14.91
C GLY A 242 -10.74 -3.56 -14.87
N LEU A 243 -9.58 -3.68 -14.23
CA LEU A 243 -8.55 -2.64 -14.19
C LEU A 243 -8.04 -2.29 -15.58
N LEU A 244 -7.67 -3.29 -16.40
CA LEU A 244 -7.19 -3.07 -17.77
C LEU A 244 -8.25 -2.41 -18.66
N ASN A 245 -9.51 -2.84 -18.56
CA ASN A 245 -10.60 -2.22 -19.29
C ASN A 245 -10.80 -0.76 -18.86
N SER A 246 -10.77 -0.48 -17.57
CA SER A 246 -10.89 0.89 -17.04
C SER A 246 -9.79 1.80 -17.57
N GLU A 247 -8.55 1.31 -17.70
CA GLU A 247 -7.45 2.06 -18.29
C GLU A 247 -7.66 2.28 -19.81
N ILE A 248 -8.08 1.25 -20.55
CA ILE A 248 -8.36 1.35 -21.99
C ILE A 248 -9.45 2.38 -22.28
N PHE A 249 -10.48 2.45 -21.44
CA PHE A 249 -11.56 3.43 -21.58
C PHE A 249 -11.21 4.82 -21.01
N GLY A 250 -10.01 5.00 -20.47
CA GLY A 250 -9.52 6.28 -19.97
C GLY A 250 -10.10 6.70 -18.62
N ASN A 251 -10.73 5.77 -17.89
CA ASN A 251 -11.31 6.06 -16.58
C ASN A 251 -10.25 6.09 -15.46
N CYS A 252 -9.11 5.42 -15.65
CA CYS A 252 -7.99 5.47 -14.70
C CYS A 252 -6.65 5.35 -15.42
N VAL A 253 -5.57 5.58 -14.66
CA VAL A 253 -4.19 5.29 -15.07
C VAL A 253 -3.61 4.32 -14.04
N ILE A 254 -3.16 3.16 -14.51
CA ILE A 254 -2.53 2.14 -13.67
C ILE A 254 -1.01 2.37 -13.72
N ALA A 255 -0.40 2.57 -12.55
CA ALA A 255 1.05 2.72 -12.44
C ALA A 255 1.80 1.45 -12.90
N ASP A 256 2.98 1.61 -13.49
CA ASP A 256 3.71 0.49 -14.10
C ASP A 256 4.04 -0.63 -13.11
N PHE A 257 4.38 -0.30 -11.86
CA PHE A 257 4.66 -1.31 -10.85
C PHE A 257 3.43 -2.14 -10.47
N THR A 258 2.22 -1.59 -10.56
CA THR A 258 0.94 -2.31 -10.37
C THR A 258 0.56 -3.06 -11.65
N LYS A 259 0.74 -2.44 -12.82
CA LYS A 259 0.37 -2.97 -14.13
C LYS A 259 1.03 -4.31 -14.44
N LYS A 260 2.28 -4.54 -13.99
CA LYS A 260 2.95 -5.82 -14.18
C LYS A 260 2.20 -6.98 -13.50
N TYR A 261 1.69 -6.77 -12.28
CA TYR A 261 0.90 -7.78 -11.56
C TYR A 261 -0.49 -7.95 -12.17
N VAL A 262 -1.12 -6.84 -12.58
CA VAL A 262 -2.42 -6.85 -13.25
C VAL A 262 -2.35 -7.66 -14.54
N ARG A 263 -1.32 -7.47 -15.37
CA ARG A 263 -1.12 -8.22 -16.60
C ARG A 263 -0.85 -9.71 -16.33
N ALA A 264 -0.04 -10.02 -15.32
CA ALA A 264 0.23 -11.42 -14.94
C ALA A 264 -1.07 -12.13 -14.55
N ALA A 265 -1.86 -11.54 -13.65
CA ALA A 265 -3.14 -12.11 -13.21
C ALA A 265 -4.15 -12.26 -14.35
N ALA A 266 -4.22 -11.31 -15.29
CA ALA A 266 -5.12 -11.41 -16.45
C ALA A 266 -4.75 -12.56 -17.40
N HIS A 267 -3.47 -12.96 -17.49
CA HIS A 267 -3.00 -14.06 -18.34
C HIS A 267 -3.29 -15.45 -17.74
N GLU A 268 -3.47 -15.58 -16.43
CA GLU A 268 -3.78 -16.87 -15.78
C GLU A 268 -5.14 -17.44 -16.18
N GLN A 269 -6.03 -16.67 -16.83
CA GLN A 269 -7.32 -17.17 -17.35
C GLN A 269 -7.24 -17.86 -18.71
N VAL A 270 -6.12 -17.78 -19.42
CA VAL A 270 -6.01 -18.26 -20.83
C VAL A 270 -5.34 -19.64 -20.90
N GLY A 271 -4.99 -20.24 -19.82
CA GLY A 271 -4.44 -21.61 -19.68
C GLY A 271 -5.44 -22.53 -19.01
#